data_5587c9017ea27ea48f5ae24d1aea7399
#
_entry.id   5587c9017ea27ea48f5ae24d1aea7399
#
_cell.length_a   1.000
_cell.length_b   1.000
_cell.length_c   1.000
_cell.angle_alpha   90.00
_cell.angle_beta   90.00
_cell.angle_gamma   90.00
#
_symmetry.space_group_name_H-M   'P 1'
#
loop_
_entity.id
_entity.type
_entity.pdbx_description
1 polymer ?
#
loop_
_entity_poly.entity_id
_entity_poly.type
_entity_poly.pdbx_seq_one_letter_code
_entity_poly.pdbx_strand_id
1 'polypeptide(L)'
;MPELTATPNLTALFGKAVLTGFTRRGTRLPDTVYEQPNVSVDRTHLARYDRVCEFRLTDELPVTYPHVLAFPLQVKLMTDPGFPFPLIGSVHLANRIIRIRPLRVDERLTLRVHVENLRDHARGRQFDMISEVLVAGEPVWTGVSTYLRRGGGSGAEKARERVEPPEPTAVWRVPGNIGRRYAEVSGDRNPIHLHPLAARLFGFPRAIAHGMWTKARCLAAFEGRLPEAYTVDVRFKLPVLLPARTGFAASTVDQGWGFELFDARTGRPHLAGTVTPGA
;
A
#
# COMPACT_ATOMS: atom_id res chain seq x y z
N MET A 1 -8.99 24.26 0.79
CA MET A 1 -8.12 23.10 0.54
C MET A 1 -6.69 23.58 0.71
N PRO A 2 -5.90 23.07 1.68
CA PRO A 2 -4.52 23.48 1.86
C PRO A 2 -3.65 22.91 0.73
N GLU A 3 -3.07 23.80 -0.03
CA GLU A 3 -2.12 23.51 -1.11
C GLU A 3 -0.69 23.42 -0.53
N LEU A 4 0.03 22.37 -0.87
CA LEU A 4 1.39 22.16 -0.43
C LEU A 4 2.37 22.51 -1.56
N THR A 5 3.21 23.51 -1.33
CA THR A 5 4.23 23.95 -2.29
C THR A 5 5.46 23.04 -2.34
N ALA A 6 5.62 22.15 -1.34
CA ALA A 6 6.71 21.19 -1.25
C ALA A 6 6.26 19.88 -0.62
N THR A 7 6.92 18.80 -1.01
CA THR A 7 6.67 17.46 -0.44
C THR A 7 6.99 17.44 1.06
N PRO A 8 6.06 16.97 1.92
CA PRO A 8 6.28 16.90 3.35
C PRO A 8 7.49 16.03 3.74
N ASN A 9 8.25 16.46 4.73
CA ASN A 9 9.40 15.72 5.23
C ASN A 9 8.94 14.54 6.09
N LEU A 10 9.03 13.33 5.54
CA LEU A 10 8.60 12.09 6.20
C LEU A 10 9.32 11.82 7.52
N THR A 11 10.62 12.12 7.63
CA THR A 11 11.39 11.89 8.87
C THR A 11 10.82 12.73 10.02
N ALA A 12 10.54 14.00 9.76
CA ALA A 12 9.92 14.88 10.75
C ALA A 12 8.51 14.42 11.12
N LEU A 13 7.71 13.98 10.13
CA LEU A 13 6.35 13.49 10.37
C LEU A 13 6.32 12.18 11.17
N PHE A 14 7.21 11.24 10.89
CA PHE A 14 7.33 10.01 11.68
C PHE A 14 7.80 10.30 13.11
N GLY A 15 8.75 11.22 13.31
CA GLY A 15 9.13 11.71 14.64
C GLY A 15 7.95 12.28 15.41
N LYS A 16 7.17 13.15 14.79
CA LYS A 16 5.93 13.69 15.37
C LYS A 16 4.92 12.58 15.71
N ALA A 17 4.75 11.58 14.82
CA ALA A 17 3.82 10.49 15.02
C ALA A 17 4.17 9.64 16.27
N VAL A 18 5.44 9.41 16.53
CA VAL A 18 5.91 8.71 17.74
C VAL A 18 5.55 9.50 19.00
N LEU A 19 5.78 10.81 19.00
CA LEU A 19 5.55 11.67 20.15
C LEU A 19 4.04 11.87 20.47
N THR A 20 3.20 11.98 19.42
CA THR A 20 1.78 12.34 19.58
C THR A 20 0.82 11.13 19.51
N GLY A 21 1.33 9.95 19.17
CA GLY A 21 0.49 8.79 18.87
C GLY A 21 -0.32 8.26 20.05
N PHE A 22 0.14 8.48 21.29
CA PHE A 22 -0.51 7.94 22.51
C PHE A 22 -1.70 8.79 23.01
N THR A 23 -1.86 10.03 22.56
CA THR A 23 -2.85 11.00 23.08
C THR A 23 -4.08 11.15 22.18
N ARG A 24 -4.11 10.51 21.02
CA ARG A 24 -5.18 10.69 20.02
C ARG A 24 -6.43 9.90 20.38
N ARG A 25 -7.56 10.62 20.58
CA ARG A 25 -8.87 10.05 20.91
C ARG A 25 -9.99 10.78 20.15
N GLY A 26 -9.93 10.73 18.81
CA GLY A 26 -11.00 11.30 17.99
C GLY A 26 -12.05 10.27 17.61
N THR A 27 -13.26 10.75 17.27
CA THR A 27 -14.39 9.92 16.82
C THR A 27 -14.76 10.18 15.36
N ARG A 28 -14.20 11.24 14.76
CA ARG A 28 -14.47 11.67 13.38
C ARG A 28 -13.17 11.79 12.59
N LEU A 29 -13.26 11.57 11.28
CA LEU A 29 -12.17 11.89 10.36
C LEU A 29 -12.17 13.40 10.06
N PRO A 30 -11.00 14.00 9.74
CA PRO A 30 -10.95 15.37 9.28
C PRO A 30 -11.49 15.48 7.84
N ASP A 31 -12.16 16.57 7.53
CA ASP A 31 -12.61 16.91 6.16
C ASP A 31 -11.47 17.54 5.32
N THR A 32 -10.24 17.49 5.83
CA THR A 32 -9.07 18.09 5.19
C THR A 32 -8.70 17.32 3.93
N VAL A 33 -8.57 18.03 2.82
CA VAL A 33 -7.99 17.54 1.56
C VAL A 33 -6.65 18.24 1.38
N TYR A 34 -5.56 17.47 1.28
CA TYR A 34 -4.24 17.99 0.90
C TYR A 34 -4.04 17.85 -0.60
N GLU A 35 -3.55 18.92 -1.23
CA GLU A 35 -3.19 18.93 -2.64
C GLU A 35 -1.75 19.40 -2.81
N GLN A 36 -1.02 18.76 -3.71
CA GLN A 36 0.32 19.16 -4.14
C GLN A 36 0.36 19.22 -5.66
N PRO A 37 0.34 20.42 -6.27
CA PRO A 37 0.43 20.57 -7.71
C PRO A 37 1.87 20.50 -8.20
N ASN A 38 2.03 20.38 -9.51
CA ASN A 38 3.32 20.48 -10.22
C ASN A 38 4.38 19.46 -9.79
N VAL A 39 3.95 18.27 -9.34
CA VAL A 39 4.86 17.19 -8.97
C VAL A 39 5.49 16.60 -10.23
N SER A 40 6.82 16.61 -10.29
CA SER A 40 7.61 15.92 -11.32
C SER A 40 8.12 14.59 -10.79
N VAL A 41 8.23 13.61 -11.67
CA VAL A 41 8.79 12.30 -11.34
C VAL A 41 10.32 12.33 -11.46
N ASP A 42 11.01 11.97 -10.40
CA ASP A 42 12.46 11.72 -10.44
C ASP A 42 12.72 10.36 -11.08
N ARG A 43 13.33 10.34 -12.26
CA ARG A 43 13.68 9.13 -13.03
C ARG A 43 14.61 8.20 -12.25
N THR A 44 15.53 8.74 -11.45
CA THR A 44 16.44 7.94 -10.63
C THR A 44 15.69 7.23 -9.50
N HIS A 45 14.75 7.94 -8.87
CA HIS A 45 13.89 7.36 -7.85
C HIS A 45 12.96 6.30 -8.43
N LEU A 46 12.32 6.56 -9.58
CA LEU A 46 11.50 5.59 -10.30
C LEU A 46 12.30 4.32 -10.61
N ALA A 47 13.49 4.44 -11.19
CA ALA A 47 14.33 3.29 -11.52
C ALA A 47 14.74 2.47 -10.28
N ARG A 48 14.92 3.10 -9.11
CA ARG A 48 15.14 2.39 -7.85
C ARG A 48 13.89 1.63 -7.40
N TYR A 49 12.73 2.26 -7.53
CA TYR A 49 11.45 1.63 -7.21
C TYR A 49 11.20 0.41 -8.10
N ASP A 50 11.38 0.56 -9.43
CA ASP A 50 11.22 -0.52 -10.40
C ASP A 50 12.11 -1.72 -10.04
N ARG A 51 13.38 -1.46 -9.73
CA ARG A 51 14.33 -2.51 -9.33
C ARG A 51 13.91 -3.22 -8.03
N VAL A 52 13.37 -2.48 -7.05
CA VAL A 52 12.95 -3.07 -5.75
C VAL A 52 11.67 -3.88 -5.88
N CYS A 53 10.77 -3.48 -6.77
CA CYS A 53 9.49 -4.14 -7.03
C CYS A 53 9.54 -5.13 -8.20
N GLU A 54 10.69 -5.19 -8.90
CA GLU A 54 10.93 -6.05 -10.09
C GLU A 54 10.02 -5.70 -11.28
N PHE A 55 9.73 -4.41 -11.47
CA PHE A 55 9.19 -3.88 -12.72
C PHE A 55 10.30 -3.64 -13.73
N ARG A 56 9.93 -3.58 -15.03
CA ARG A 56 10.84 -3.15 -16.09
C ARG A 56 11.11 -1.65 -15.99
N LEU A 57 12.29 -1.24 -16.43
CA LEU A 57 12.64 0.18 -16.58
C LEU A 57 11.96 0.73 -17.84
N THR A 58 10.96 1.57 -17.67
CA THR A 58 10.22 2.23 -18.75
C THR A 58 9.93 3.67 -18.40
N ASP A 59 9.44 4.46 -19.37
CA ASP A 59 8.95 5.82 -19.13
C ASP A 59 7.49 5.83 -18.65
N GLU A 60 6.82 4.68 -18.57
CA GLU A 60 5.52 4.51 -17.98
C GLU A 60 5.67 4.21 -16.47
N LEU A 61 4.88 4.90 -15.65
CA LEU A 61 4.90 4.67 -14.21
C LEU A 61 4.19 3.34 -13.87
N PRO A 62 4.82 2.44 -13.09
CA PRO A 62 4.10 1.32 -12.51
C PRO A 62 2.84 1.79 -11.77
N VAL A 63 1.74 1.08 -11.93
CA VAL A 63 0.43 1.49 -11.38
C VAL A 63 0.43 1.71 -9.86
N THR A 64 1.38 1.12 -9.15
CA THR A 64 1.57 1.29 -7.71
C THR A 64 2.51 2.44 -7.33
N TYR A 65 3.23 3.03 -8.29
CA TYR A 65 4.18 4.11 -8.01
C TYR A 65 3.51 5.44 -7.58
N PRO A 66 2.34 5.84 -8.13
CA PRO A 66 1.63 7.01 -7.64
C PRO A 66 1.26 6.97 -6.16
N HIS A 67 1.01 5.77 -5.59
CA HIS A 67 0.82 5.61 -4.15
C HIS A 67 2.06 6.06 -3.37
N VAL A 68 3.26 5.77 -3.87
CA VAL A 68 4.53 6.19 -3.25
C VAL A 68 4.69 7.71 -3.33
N LEU A 69 4.35 8.33 -4.45
CA LEU A 69 4.38 9.79 -4.60
C LEU A 69 3.40 10.47 -3.63
N ALA A 70 2.21 9.91 -3.44
CA ALA A 70 1.19 10.45 -2.53
C ALA A 70 1.45 10.13 -1.05
N PHE A 71 2.34 9.19 -0.73
CA PHE A 71 2.58 8.73 0.64
C PHE A 71 2.97 9.85 1.63
N PRO A 72 3.80 10.85 1.27
CA PRO A 72 4.09 11.98 2.16
C PRO A 72 2.85 12.77 2.57
N LEU A 73 1.88 12.95 1.64
CA LEU A 73 0.62 13.64 1.92
C LEU A 73 -0.27 12.79 2.83
N GLN A 74 -0.31 11.46 2.61
CA GLN A 74 -1.04 10.53 3.46
C GLN A 74 -0.52 10.59 4.90
N VAL A 75 0.81 10.54 5.09
CA VAL A 75 1.44 10.64 6.42
C VAL A 75 1.18 12.01 7.03
N LYS A 76 1.24 13.09 6.25
CA LYS A 76 0.92 14.44 6.72
C LYS A 76 -0.51 14.50 7.26
N LEU A 77 -1.49 13.97 6.53
CA LEU A 77 -2.87 13.92 6.94
C LEU A 77 -3.07 13.06 8.21
N MET A 78 -2.47 11.87 8.27
CA MET A 78 -2.54 10.99 9.44
C MET A 78 -1.79 11.54 10.67
N THR A 79 -0.91 12.53 10.50
CA THR A 79 -0.20 13.18 11.61
C THR A 79 -0.81 14.53 12.03
N ASP A 80 -1.87 14.97 11.38
CA ASP A 80 -2.59 16.18 11.78
C ASP A 80 -3.28 16.01 13.14
N PRO A 81 -3.39 17.09 13.92
CA PRO A 81 -4.03 17.05 15.24
C PRO A 81 -5.47 16.53 15.21
N GLY A 82 -6.21 16.82 14.15
CA GLY A 82 -7.59 16.37 13.95
C GLY A 82 -7.75 14.91 13.54
N PHE A 83 -6.66 14.21 13.20
CA PHE A 83 -6.74 12.80 12.81
C PHE A 83 -6.93 11.90 14.05
N PRO A 84 -7.98 11.04 14.11
CA PRO A 84 -8.39 10.38 15.34
C PRO A 84 -7.49 9.25 15.80
N PHE A 85 -6.64 8.72 14.93
CA PHE A 85 -5.84 7.53 15.21
C PHE A 85 -4.34 7.80 15.12
N PRO A 86 -3.51 7.10 15.91
CA PRO A 86 -2.08 7.12 15.69
C PRO A 86 -1.72 6.46 14.36
N LEU A 87 -0.75 7.04 13.66
CA LEU A 87 -0.19 6.49 12.43
C LEU A 87 0.36 5.07 12.65
N ILE A 88 1.14 4.91 13.74
CA ILE A 88 1.76 3.63 14.09
C ILE A 88 0.72 2.67 14.67
N GLY A 89 0.72 1.43 14.17
CA GLY A 89 -0.22 0.38 14.58
C GLY A 89 -1.51 0.31 13.78
N SER A 90 -1.65 1.13 12.72
CA SER A 90 -2.67 0.93 11.70
C SER A 90 -2.25 -0.20 10.76
N VAL A 91 -3.20 -1.07 10.41
CA VAL A 91 -2.97 -2.23 9.54
C VAL A 91 -3.61 -1.98 8.18
N HIS A 92 -2.86 -2.12 7.12
CA HIS A 92 -3.37 -2.00 5.75
C HIS A 92 -4.14 -3.28 5.38
N LEU A 93 -5.47 -3.18 5.25
CA LEU A 93 -6.36 -4.32 4.98
C LEU A 93 -6.56 -4.58 3.49
N ALA A 94 -6.72 -3.52 2.72
CA ALA A 94 -7.01 -3.59 1.30
C ALA A 94 -6.48 -2.36 0.57
N ASN A 95 -6.20 -2.52 -0.70
CA ASN A 95 -5.87 -1.41 -1.58
C ASN A 95 -6.46 -1.63 -2.96
N ARG A 96 -7.35 -0.73 -3.37
CA ARG A 96 -7.90 -0.64 -4.72
C ARG A 96 -7.20 0.47 -5.48
N ILE A 97 -6.83 0.20 -6.73
CA ILE A 97 -6.30 1.22 -7.64
C ILE A 97 -7.12 1.18 -8.91
N ILE A 98 -7.59 2.34 -9.33
CA ILE A 98 -8.24 2.59 -10.63
C ILE A 98 -7.25 3.37 -11.47
N ARG A 99 -6.84 2.80 -12.59
CA ARG A 99 -6.02 3.45 -13.60
C ARG A 99 -6.89 3.72 -14.83
N ILE A 100 -7.08 4.99 -15.15
CA ILE A 100 -7.87 5.42 -16.32
C ILE A 100 -7.00 5.34 -17.58
N ARG A 101 -5.72 5.70 -17.47
CA ARG A 101 -4.72 5.59 -18.52
C ARG A 101 -3.31 5.43 -17.96
N PRO A 102 -2.32 5.06 -18.76
CA PRO A 102 -0.91 5.12 -18.37
C PRO A 102 -0.50 6.53 -17.94
N LEU A 103 0.31 6.59 -16.88
CA LEU A 103 1.01 7.81 -16.46
C LEU A 103 2.46 7.73 -16.95
N ARG A 104 2.97 8.84 -17.47
CA ARG A 104 4.34 8.92 -17.99
C ARG A 104 5.23 9.79 -17.10
N VAL A 105 6.51 9.50 -17.15
CA VAL A 105 7.54 10.14 -16.32
C VAL A 105 7.73 11.64 -16.61
N ASP A 106 7.35 12.09 -17.79
CA ASP A 106 7.46 13.48 -18.25
C ASP A 106 6.22 14.33 -17.94
N GLU A 107 5.16 13.71 -17.41
CA GLU A 107 3.93 14.45 -17.05
C GLU A 107 4.11 15.24 -15.75
N ARG A 108 3.40 16.37 -15.67
CA ARG A 108 3.24 17.15 -14.44
C ARG A 108 1.99 16.70 -13.70
N LEU A 109 2.21 16.20 -12.49
CA LEU A 109 1.15 15.59 -11.70
C LEU A 109 0.64 16.55 -10.62
N THR A 110 -0.66 16.49 -10.35
CA THR A 110 -1.23 17.03 -9.12
C THR A 110 -1.64 15.86 -8.25
N LEU A 111 -1.12 15.81 -7.02
CA LEU A 111 -1.46 14.78 -6.04
C LEU A 111 -2.51 15.34 -5.09
N ARG A 112 -3.57 14.58 -4.84
CA ARG A 112 -4.63 14.93 -3.89
C ARG A 112 -4.85 13.77 -2.92
N VAL A 113 -4.99 14.08 -1.62
CA VAL A 113 -5.18 13.06 -0.57
C VAL A 113 -6.23 13.53 0.43
N HIS A 114 -7.16 12.65 0.76
CA HIS A 114 -8.17 12.83 1.81
C HIS A 114 -8.52 11.50 2.46
N VAL A 115 -9.36 11.54 3.50
CA VAL A 115 -9.86 10.34 4.21
C VAL A 115 -11.37 10.36 4.30
N GLU A 116 -11.96 9.16 4.23
CA GLU A 116 -13.41 9.00 4.32
C GLU A 116 -13.81 7.63 4.88
N ASN A 117 -15.10 7.37 4.93
CA ASN A 117 -15.68 6.06 5.25
C ASN A 117 -15.20 5.45 6.57
N LEU A 118 -15.18 6.27 7.65
CA LEU A 118 -14.92 5.76 8.98
C LEU A 118 -16.07 4.85 9.42
N ARG A 119 -15.76 3.58 9.70
CA ARG A 119 -16.75 2.55 10.02
C ARG A 119 -16.21 1.55 11.02
N ASP A 120 -17.14 0.90 11.74
CA ASP A 120 -16.78 -0.13 12.68
C ASP A 120 -16.34 -1.43 11.98
N HIS A 121 -15.47 -2.16 12.62
CA HIS A 121 -14.96 -3.45 12.21
C HIS A 121 -14.86 -4.37 13.43
N ALA A 122 -15.05 -5.69 13.27
CA ALA A 122 -15.03 -6.66 14.39
C ALA A 122 -13.74 -6.59 15.25
N ARG A 123 -12.65 -6.03 14.73
CA ARG A 123 -11.35 -5.88 15.43
C ARG A 123 -10.98 -4.41 15.70
N GLY A 124 -11.91 -3.47 15.61
CA GLY A 124 -11.66 -2.04 15.82
C GLY A 124 -12.41 -1.14 14.86
N ARG A 125 -11.76 -0.13 14.31
CA ARG A 125 -12.35 0.82 13.36
C ARG A 125 -11.50 0.88 12.09
N GLN A 126 -12.15 1.01 10.95
CA GLN A 126 -11.48 1.14 9.65
C GLN A 126 -11.90 2.43 8.93
N PHE A 127 -11.00 2.93 8.11
CA PHE A 127 -11.20 4.10 7.26
C PHE A 127 -10.52 3.92 5.92
N ASP A 128 -10.93 4.69 4.94
CA ASP A 128 -10.34 4.71 3.62
C ASP A 128 -9.51 5.97 3.41
N MET A 129 -8.25 5.79 3.01
CA MET A 129 -7.34 6.84 2.57
C MET A 129 -7.39 6.89 1.04
N ILE A 130 -7.91 7.99 0.53
CA ILE A 130 -8.03 8.23 -0.91
C ILE A 130 -6.82 9.02 -1.38
N SER A 131 -6.21 8.59 -2.47
CA SER A 131 -5.16 9.31 -3.16
C SER A 131 -5.49 9.39 -4.63
N GLU A 132 -5.44 10.58 -5.19
CA GLU A 132 -5.72 10.83 -6.61
C GLU A 132 -4.49 11.45 -7.27
N VAL A 133 -4.29 11.11 -8.54
CA VAL A 133 -3.36 11.79 -9.43
C VAL A 133 -4.16 12.42 -10.55
N LEU A 134 -3.99 13.74 -10.69
CA LEU A 134 -4.59 14.51 -11.77
C LEU A 134 -3.49 14.98 -12.73
N VAL A 135 -3.84 15.02 -14.02
CA VAL A 135 -3.03 15.62 -15.08
C VAL A 135 -3.90 16.63 -15.79
N ALA A 136 -3.44 17.86 -15.92
CA ALA A 136 -4.20 18.97 -16.48
C ALA A 136 -5.61 19.15 -15.86
N GLY A 137 -5.74 18.87 -14.55
CA GLY A 137 -6.99 18.96 -13.81
C GLY A 137 -7.88 17.73 -13.85
N GLU A 138 -7.60 16.75 -14.72
CA GLU A 138 -8.41 15.54 -14.87
C GLU A 138 -7.81 14.37 -14.06
N PRO A 139 -8.64 13.65 -13.28
CA PRO A 139 -8.20 12.48 -12.55
C PRO A 139 -7.85 11.34 -13.51
N VAL A 140 -6.63 10.80 -13.39
CA VAL A 140 -6.12 9.72 -14.25
C VAL A 140 -5.77 8.46 -13.48
N TRP A 141 -5.67 8.58 -12.17
CA TRP A 141 -5.38 7.48 -11.26
C TRP A 141 -5.99 7.75 -9.89
N THR A 142 -6.62 6.73 -9.29
CA THR A 142 -7.15 6.80 -7.93
C THR A 142 -6.73 5.56 -7.15
N GLY A 143 -6.21 5.77 -5.95
CA GLY A 143 -5.87 4.72 -4.99
C GLY A 143 -6.69 4.84 -3.73
N VAL A 144 -7.36 3.76 -3.34
CA VAL A 144 -8.12 3.64 -2.10
C VAL A 144 -7.43 2.64 -1.20
N SER A 145 -6.87 3.10 -0.08
CA SER A 145 -6.22 2.25 0.92
C SER A 145 -7.10 2.13 2.16
N THR A 146 -7.59 0.93 2.44
CA THR A 146 -8.37 0.67 3.66
C THR A 146 -7.45 0.30 4.81
N TYR A 147 -7.44 1.12 5.86
CA TYR A 147 -6.68 0.89 7.08
C TYR A 147 -7.60 0.48 8.24
N LEU A 148 -7.10 -0.43 9.06
CA LEU A 148 -7.73 -0.84 10.33
C LEU A 148 -6.91 -0.31 11.50
N ARG A 149 -7.54 0.46 12.36
CA ARG A 149 -7.07 0.70 13.72
C ARG A 149 -7.64 -0.37 14.63
N ARG A 150 -6.79 -1.24 15.15
CA ARG A 150 -7.22 -2.27 16.11
C ARG A 150 -7.72 -1.63 17.40
N GLY A 151 -8.93 -2.01 17.83
CA GLY A 151 -9.49 -1.71 19.16
C GLY A 151 -9.13 -2.82 20.14
N GLY A 152 -9.42 -2.63 21.42
CA GLY A 152 -9.20 -3.61 22.49
C GLY A 152 -10.12 -4.84 22.47
N GLY A 153 -10.81 -5.14 21.37
CA GLY A 153 -11.68 -6.30 21.23
C GLY A 153 -10.89 -7.57 20.89
N SER A 154 -11.11 -8.62 21.63
CA SER A 154 -10.61 -9.97 21.39
C SER A 154 -11.40 -10.68 20.27
N GLY A 155 -11.46 -10.10 19.08
CA GLY A 155 -12.02 -10.78 17.93
C GLY A 155 -11.13 -11.97 17.57
N ALA A 156 -11.41 -13.15 18.15
CA ALA A 156 -10.78 -14.40 17.78
C ALA A 156 -10.99 -14.60 16.28
N GLU A 157 -9.90 -14.66 15.54
CA GLU A 157 -9.92 -15.06 14.14
C GLU A 157 -10.43 -16.51 14.13
N LYS A 158 -11.66 -16.75 13.64
CA LYS A 158 -12.14 -18.12 13.41
C LYS A 158 -11.07 -18.84 12.62
N ALA A 159 -10.64 -20.00 13.11
CA ALA A 159 -9.73 -20.87 12.39
C ALA A 159 -10.28 -21.03 10.96
N ARG A 160 -9.55 -20.48 9.99
CA ARG A 160 -9.95 -20.59 8.60
C ARG A 160 -9.73 -22.01 8.17
N GLU A 161 -10.75 -22.60 7.56
CA GLU A 161 -10.65 -23.86 6.85
C GLU A 161 -9.36 -23.86 6.01
N ARG A 162 -8.66 -24.98 6.06
CA ARG A 162 -7.41 -25.18 5.32
C ARG A 162 -7.77 -25.35 3.85
N VAL A 163 -7.90 -24.26 3.13
CA VAL A 163 -8.04 -24.27 1.68
C VAL A 163 -6.71 -24.71 1.11
N GLU A 164 -6.71 -25.73 0.27
CA GLU A 164 -5.52 -26.18 -0.45
C GLU A 164 -5.02 -25.01 -1.31
N PRO A 165 -3.72 -24.63 -1.22
CA PRO A 165 -3.22 -23.50 -1.98
C PRO A 165 -3.28 -23.81 -3.48
N PRO A 166 -3.54 -22.82 -4.33
CA PRO A 166 -3.49 -23.01 -5.77
C PRO A 166 -2.08 -23.42 -6.20
N GLU A 167 -1.99 -24.14 -7.32
CA GLU A 167 -0.69 -24.46 -7.90
C GLU A 167 0.07 -23.15 -8.26
N PRO A 168 1.31 -22.96 -7.79
CA PRO A 168 2.03 -21.73 -8.02
C PRO A 168 2.48 -21.60 -9.49
N THR A 169 2.12 -20.49 -10.12
CA THR A 169 2.68 -20.07 -11.42
C THR A 169 4.17 -19.73 -11.29
N ALA A 170 4.57 -19.20 -10.11
CA ALA A 170 5.95 -18.88 -9.78
C ALA A 170 6.23 -18.99 -8.29
N VAL A 171 7.49 -19.29 -7.94
CA VAL A 171 7.95 -19.31 -6.56
C VAL A 171 9.07 -18.29 -6.38
N TRP A 172 8.86 -17.34 -5.44
CA TRP A 172 9.80 -16.26 -5.21
C TRP A 172 10.52 -16.39 -3.86
N ARG A 173 11.81 -16.07 -3.86
CA ARG A 173 12.59 -15.88 -2.64
C ARG A 173 12.50 -14.41 -2.24
N VAL A 174 11.96 -14.14 -1.06
CA VAL A 174 11.84 -12.79 -0.50
C VAL A 174 12.97 -12.55 0.48
N PRO A 175 13.94 -11.67 0.17
CA PRO A 175 15.10 -11.46 1.02
C PRO A 175 14.75 -10.77 2.33
N GLY A 176 15.52 -11.03 3.38
CA GLY A 176 15.28 -10.48 4.72
C GLY A 176 15.39 -8.95 4.82
N ASN A 177 16.05 -8.32 3.86
CA ASN A 177 16.24 -6.87 3.81
C ASN A 177 15.21 -6.13 2.91
N ILE A 178 14.24 -6.84 2.32
CA ILE A 178 13.29 -6.20 1.39
C ILE A 178 12.48 -5.09 2.06
N GLY A 179 12.16 -5.23 3.34
CA GLY A 179 11.48 -4.17 4.08
C GLY A 179 12.27 -2.87 4.08
N ARG A 180 13.60 -2.92 4.35
CA ARG A 180 14.47 -1.74 4.29
C ARG A 180 14.61 -1.18 2.88
N ARG A 181 14.84 -2.05 1.88
CA ARG A 181 14.96 -1.64 0.47
C ARG A 181 13.69 -0.94 -0.02
N TYR A 182 12.51 -1.47 0.33
CA TYR A 182 11.26 -0.83 -0.06
C TYR A 182 11.01 0.48 0.71
N ALA A 183 11.37 0.54 2.00
CA ALA A 183 11.28 1.78 2.79
C ALA A 183 12.14 2.94 2.21
N GLU A 184 13.27 2.62 1.58
CA GLU A 184 14.13 3.62 0.91
C GLU A 184 13.45 4.28 -0.30
N VAL A 185 12.59 3.55 -1.00
CA VAL A 185 11.89 4.04 -2.20
C VAL A 185 10.43 4.43 -1.95
N SER A 186 9.79 3.92 -0.90
CA SER A 186 8.41 4.27 -0.56
C SER A 186 8.29 5.36 0.49
N GLY A 187 9.35 5.56 1.27
CA GLY A 187 9.32 6.43 2.45
C GLY A 187 8.58 5.81 3.64
N ASP A 188 7.95 4.64 3.51
CA ASP A 188 7.29 3.95 4.62
C ASP A 188 8.33 3.31 5.55
N ARG A 189 8.70 4.07 6.58
CA ARG A 189 9.67 3.68 7.60
C ARG A 189 9.02 3.11 8.86
N ASN A 190 7.84 2.51 8.75
CA ASN A 190 7.23 1.84 9.90
C ASN A 190 8.19 0.76 10.45
N PRO A 191 8.55 0.83 11.75
CA PRO A 191 9.59 -0.02 12.34
C PRO A 191 9.34 -1.53 12.19
N ILE A 192 8.10 -1.97 12.02
CA ILE A 192 7.75 -3.39 11.84
C ILE A 192 8.37 -4.00 10.57
N HIS A 193 8.70 -3.18 9.58
CA HIS A 193 9.31 -3.59 8.32
C HIS A 193 10.84 -3.54 8.34
N LEU A 194 11.42 -2.75 9.27
CA LEU A 194 12.83 -2.40 9.26
C LEU A 194 13.67 -3.30 10.17
N HIS A 195 13.12 -3.67 11.34
CA HIS A 195 13.90 -4.37 12.36
C HIS A 195 13.10 -5.45 13.09
N PRO A 196 13.67 -6.67 13.28
CA PRO A 196 12.97 -7.78 13.94
C PRO A 196 12.54 -7.47 15.39
N LEU A 197 13.35 -6.76 16.16
CA LEU A 197 13.00 -6.39 17.55
C LEU A 197 11.81 -5.42 17.58
N ALA A 198 11.80 -4.42 16.69
CA ALA A 198 10.67 -3.51 16.58
C ALA A 198 9.39 -4.27 16.17
N ALA A 199 9.49 -5.19 15.21
CA ALA A 199 8.35 -6.02 14.80
C ALA A 199 7.77 -6.84 15.97
N ARG A 200 8.63 -7.38 16.85
CA ARG A 200 8.20 -8.14 18.05
C ARG A 200 7.40 -7.29 19.03
N LEU A 201 7.74 -6.03 19.22
CA LEU A 201 6.98 -5.10 20.07
C LEU A 201 5.54 -4.89 19.55
N PHE A 202 5.31 -5.09 18.25
CA PHE A 202 3.99 -5.02 17.61
C PHE A 202 3.34 -6.40 17.38
N GLY A 203 3.87 -7.47 18.00
CA GLY A 203 3.30 -8.82 17.97
C GLY A 203 3.67 -9.65 16.74
N PHE A 204 4.67 -9.24 15.95
CA PHE A 204 5.19 -10.03 14.84
C PHE A 204 6.48 -10.74 15.25
N PRO A 205 6.65 -12.04 14.99
CA PRO A 205 7.85 -12.78 15.42
C PRO A 205 9.13 -12.33 14.69
N ARG A 206 8.99 -11.71 13.51
CA ARG A 206 10.07 -11.19 12.66
C ARG A 206 9.61 -9.94 11.94
N ALA A 207 10.53 -9.22 11.29
CA ALA A 207 10.17 -8.15 10.36
C ALA A 207 9.27 -8.68 9.24
N ILE A 208 8.37 -7.84 8.74
CA ILE A 208 7.39 -8.20 7.71
C ILE A 208 7.60 -7.36 6.45
N ALA A 209 7.26 -7.90 5.28
CA ALA A 209 7.24 -7.12 4.06
C ALA A 209 6.06 -6.12 4.08
N HIS A 210 6.23 -4.97 3.39
CA HIS A 210 5.14 -4.02 3.19
C HIS A 210 4.06 -4.64 2.30
N GLY A 211 2.78 -4.40 2.63
CA GLY A 211 1.67 -4.86 1.80
C GLY A 211 1.76 -4.30 0.37
N MET A 212 2.06 -3.01 0.22
CA MET A 212 2.19 -2.38 -1.10
C MET A 212 3.36 -2.92 -1.92
N TRP A 213 4.47 -3.35 -1.28
CA TRP A 213 5.52 -4.08 -1.98
C TRP A 213 5.02 -5.42 -2.51
N THR A 214 4.27 -6.18 -1.72
CA THR A 214 3.72 -7.48 -2.17
C THR A 214 2.75 -7.30 -3.33
N LYS A 215 1.90 -6.26 -3.29
CA LYS A 215 1.02 -5.88 -4.41
C LYS A 215 1.83 -5.51 -5.66
N ALA A 216 2.82 -4.63 -5.51
CA ALA A 216 3.69 -4.20 -6.62
C ALA A 216 4.41 -5.39 -7.27
N ARG A 217 4.98 -6.28 -6.46
CA ARG A 217 5.67 -7.48 -6.94
C ARG A 217 4.75 -8.45 -7.70
N CYS A 218 3.50 -8.60 -7.24
CA CYS A 218 2.50 -9.39 -7.98
C CYS A 218 2.16 -8.73 -9.32
N LEU A 219 1.97 -7.40 -9.35
CA LEU A 219 1.62 -6.69 -10.57
C LEU A 219 2.77 -6.63 -11.58
N ALA A 220 4.02 -6.61 -11.13
CA ALA A 220 5.18 -6.74 -12.02
C ALA A 220 5.17 -8.05 -12.84
N ALA A 221 4.55 -9.13 -12.33
CA ALA A 221 4.39 -10.37 -13.09
C ALA A 221 3.35 -10.29 -14.22
N PHE A 222 2.54 -9.23 -14.25
CA PHE A 222 1.55 -8.98 -15.29
C PHE A 222 1.98 -7.94 -16.33
N GLU A 223 3.20 -7.41 -16.26
CA GLU A 223 3.66 -6.41 -17.22
C GLU A 223 3.52 -6.88 -18.68
N GLY A 224 3.00 -5.99 -19.53
CA GLY A 224 2.71 -6.29 -20.93
C GLY A 224 1.47 -7.15 -21.18
N ARG A 225 0.69 -7.48 -20.13
CA ARG A 225 -0.53 -8.29 -20.23
C ARG A 225 -1.79 -7.53 -19.81
N LEU A 226 -1.63 -6.36 -19.19
CA LEU A 226 -2.73 -5.57 -18.70
C LEU A 226 -3.16 -4.52 -19.74
N PRO A 227 -4.46 -4.19 -19.82
CA PRO A 227 -4.94 -3.13 -20.69
C PRO A 227 -4.46 -1.74 -20.21
N GLU A 228 -4.70 -0.70 -20.98
CA GLU A 228 -4.33 0.66 -20.59
C GLU A 228 -5.16 1.16 -19.40
N ALA A 229 -6.48 0.91 -19.42
CA ALA A 229 -7.39 1.21 -18.32
C ALA A 229 -7.77 -0.07 -17.58
N TYR A 230 -7.62 -0.07 -16.26
CA TYR A 230 -8.03 -1.19 -15.41
C TYR A 230 -8.17 -0.81 -13.93
N THR A 231 -8.87 -1.65 -13.21
CA THR A 231 -8.92 -1.62 -11.75
C THR A 231 -8.17 -2.83 -11.18
N VAL A 232 -7.36 -2.61 -10.15
CA VAL A 232 -6.76 -3.70 -9.36
C VAL A 232 -7.20 -3.61 -7.91
N ASP A 233 -7.94 -4.62 -7.45
CA ASP A 233 -8.35 -4.79 -6.06
C ASP A 233 -7.46 -5.82 -5.37
N VAL A 234 -6.95 -5.48 -4.18
CA VAL A 234 -6.13 -6.38 -3.37
C VAL A 234 -6.61 -6.38 -1.93
N ARG A 235 -6.72 -7.58 -1.35
CA ARG A 235 -6.92 -7.79 0.09
C ARG A 235 -5.67 -8.41 0.69
N PHE A 236 -5.08 -7.72 1.66
CA PHE A 236 -3.97 -8.24 2.44
C PHE A 236 -4.50 -9.20 3.51
N LYS A 237 -3.89 -10.38 3.60
CA LYS A 237 -4.31 -11.45 4.52
C LYS A 237 -3.30 -11.58 5.68
N LEU A 238 -2.37 -12.50 5.59
CA LEU A 238 -1.34 -12.71 6.61
C LEU A 238 -0.05 -11.99 6.21
N PRO A 239 0.71 -11.46 7.18
CA PRO A 239 1.99 -10.81 6.90
C PRO A 239 2.99 -11.78 6.29
N VAL A 240 3.80 -11.32 5.35
CA VAL A 240 4.97 -12.04 4.85
C VAL A 240 6.12 -11.83 5.83
N LEU A 241 6.43 -12.85 6.64
CA LEU A 241 7.52 -12.82 7.63
C LEU A 241 8.88 -12.98 6.93
N LEU A 242 9.79 -12.03 7.11
CA LEU A 242 11.08 -11.97 6.41
C LEU A 242 12.20 -12.75 7.10
N PRO A 243 13.08 -13.47 6.37
CA PRO A 243 12.96 -13.79 4.95
C PRO A 243 11.85 -14.80 4.70
N ALA A 244 11.38 -14.90 3.43
CA ALA A 244 10.30 -15.80 3.06
C ALA A 244 10.55 -16.52 1.72
N ARG A 245 9.75 -17.55 1.49
CA ARG A 245 9.55 -18.15 0.17
C ARG A 245 8.05 -18.14 -0.11
N THR A 246 7.63 -17.44 -1.18
CA THR A 246 6.22 -17.25 -1.52
C THR A 246 5.89 -17.92 -2.83
N GLY A 247 4.70 -18.54 -2.91
CA GLY A 247 4.07 -18.96 -4.14
C GLY A 247 3.20 -17.84 -4.68
N PHE A 248 3.30 -17.57 -5.97
CA PHE A 248 2.42 -16.68 -6.72
C PHE A 248 1.60 -17.53 -7.67
N ALA A 249 0.28 -17.38 -7.65
CA ALA A 249 -0.63 -18.00 -8.60
C ALA A 249 -1.43 -16.93 -9.31
N ALA A 250 -1.63 -17.08 -10.61
CA ALA A 250 -2.46 -16.21 -11.43
C ALA A 250 -3.30 -17.04 -12.39
N SER A 251 -4.57 -16.67 -12.53
CA SER A 251 -5.52 -17.31 -13.44
C SER A 251 -6.38 -16.25 -14.12
N THR A 252 -6.85 -16.56 -15.32
CA THR A 252 -7.90 -15.77 -15.96
C THR A 252 -9.22 -15.98 -15.22
N VAL A 253 -9.97 -14.90 -15.05
CA VAL A 253 -11.35 -14.91 -14.56
C VAL A 253 -12.23 -14.24 -15.63
N ASP A 254 -13.56 -14.31 -15.49
CA ASP A 254 -14.52 -13.88 -16.52
C ASP A 254 -14.22 -12.52 -17.15
N GLN A 255 -13.67 -11.59 -16.39
CA GLN A 255 -13.30 -10.25 -16.86
C GLN A 255 -11.92 -9.83 -16.34
N GLY A 256 -10.86 -10.56 -16.68
CA GLY A 256 -9.51 -10.16 -16.34
C GLY A 256 -8.67 -11.24 -15.64
N TRP A 257 -8.04 -10.89 -14.53
CA TRP A 257 -7.11 -11.75 -13.82
C TRP A 257 -7.45 -11.86 -12.33
N GLY A 258 -7.44 -13.08 -11.80
CA GLY A 258 -7.32 -13.37 -10.38
C GLY A 258 -5.87 -13.71 -10.03
N PHE A 259 -5.40 -13.31 -8.85
CA PHE A 259 -4.06 -13.67 -8.39
C PHE A 259 -3.96 -13.77 -6.87
N GLU A 260 -3.05 -14.62 -6.43
CA GLU A 260 -2.79 -14.87 -5.02
C GLU A 260 -1.30 -14.93 -4.73
N LEU A 261 -0.92 -14.47 -3.53
CA LEU A 261 0.40 -14.66 -2.95
C LEU A 261 0.24 -15.43 -1.65
N PHE A 262 1.00 -16.50 -1.47
CA PHE A 262 0.92 -17.38 -0.30
C PHE A 262 2.29 -17.90 0.12
N ASP A 263 2.41 -18.39 1.34
CA ASP A 263 3.62 -19.08 1.82
C ASP A 263 3.82 -20.37 1.05
N ALA A 264 4.92 -20.49 0.32
CA ALA A 264 5.16 -21.63 -0.59
C ALA A 264 5.28 -22.98 0.11
N ARG A 265 5.48 -23.02 1.43
CA ARG A 265 5.59 -24.26 2.20
C ARG A 265 4.28 -24.66 2.86
N THR A 266 3.53 -23.69 3.37
CA THR A 266 2.35 -23.94 4.21
C THR A 266 1.03 -23.62 3.50
N GLY A 267 1.07 -22.97 2.32
CA GLY A 267 -0.11 -22.52 1.60
C GLY A 267 -0.86 -21.33 2.26
N ARG A 268 -0.35 -20.78 3.35
CA ARG A 268 -1.04 -19.71 4.09
C ARG A 268 -1.11 -18.44 3.24
N PRO A 269 -2.32 -17.84 3.04
CA PRO A 269 -2.49 -16.73 2.13
C PRO A 269 -1.90 -15.42 2.70
N HIS A 270 -1.13 -14.71 1.87
CA HIS A 270 -0.60 -13.39 2.19
C HIS A 270 -1.42 -12.28 1.54
N LEU A 271 -1.87 -12.49 0.30
CA LEU A 271 -2.59 -11.52 -0.51
C LEU A 271 -3.49 -12.26 -1.49
N ALA A 272 -4.65 -11.70 -1.77
CA ALA A 272 -5.49 -12.08 -2.91
C ALA A 272 -5.95 -10.82 -3.63
N GLY A 273 -5.99 -10.87 -4.94
CA GLY A 273 -6.39 -9.72 -5.76
C GLY A 273 -6.99 -10.10 -7.10
N THR A 274 -7.63 -9.12 -7.72
CA THR A 274 -8.16 -9.19 -9.07
C THR A 274 -7.69 -7.98 -9.87
N VAL A 275 -7.53 -8.16 -11.17
CA VAL A 275 -7.40 -7.08 -12.14
C VAL A 275 -8.53 -7.18 -13.12
N THR A 276 -9.33 -6.13 -13.24
CA THR A 276 -10.45 -6.04 -14.18
C THR A 276 -10.21 -4.89 -15.16
N PRO A 277 -10.45 -5.08 -16.47
CA PRO A 277 -10.38 -3.98 -17.43
C PRO A 277 -11.24 -2.81 -17.00
N GLY A 278 -10.81 -1.59 -17.31
CA GLY A 278 -11.63 -0.38 -17.21
C GLY A 278 -12.72 -0.39 -18.29
N ALA A 279 -13.83 0.30 -17.99
CA ALA A 279 -14.89 0.54 -18.97
C ALA A 279 -14.43 1.56 -20.02
#